data_db5ebc60a4f4e63559eb1b43b7e5aa8d
#
_entry.id   db5ebc60a4f4e63559eb1b43b7e5aa8d
#
_cell.length_a   1.000
_cell.length_b   1.000
_cell.length_c   1.000
_cell.angle_alpha   90.00
_cell.angle_beta   90.00
_cell.angle_gamma   90.00
#
_symmetry.space_group_name_H-M   'P 1'
#
loop_
_entity.id
_entity.type
_entity.pdbx_description
1 polymer ?
#
loop_
_entity_poly.entity_id
_entity_poly.type
_entity_poly.pdbx_seq_one_letter_code
_entity_poly.pdbx_strand_id
1 'polypeptide(L)'
;MKKDFTEATPLISDFCNWLKGQKKSPSTIDTYRRELENYQEWLQENDRDIHQLEKIDIQSYIYFLEQQQKSLATIDKKVGSIRTFAKFLEKPELTFGIEVKPVGKKNEIETLSSIECNELLKKVKEGCNLRNIAMVCVLLHTGIRVSELCNLDRSDIDLVHHELTIDKNGEKRVIPLSQETREHLQNYLDSHSSQEAIFISPIGERLTERAVQYILKKYDVNPQKIRHTFCQRLIDNNVDLETVSRLAGHKDINVTKRYVKSQMNKQKVEDVINHTFANDSL
;
A
#
# COMPACT_ATOMS: atom_id res chain seq x y z
N MET A 1 -21.34 -17.93 24.71
CA MET A 1 -21.03 -19.14 23.93
C MET A 1 -20.18 -18.71 22.75
N LYS A 2 -18.91 -19.08 22.70
CA LYS A 2 -18.05 -18.90 21.52
C LYS A 2 -18.56 -19.92 20.49
N LYS A 3 -19.14 -19.45 19.37
CA LYS A 3 -19.45 -20.31 18.25
C LYS A 3 -18.14 -20.79 17.64
N ASP A 4 -17.99 -22.09 17.52
CA ASP A 4 -16.91 -22.74 16.80
C ASP A 4 -16.83 -22.15 15.39
N PHE A 5 -15.59 -21.88 14.95
CA PHE A 5 -15.31 -21.42 13.60
C PHE A 5 -15.85 -22.49 12.63
N THR A 6 -16.92 -22.16 11.92
CA THR A 6 -17.47 -22.99 10.85
C THR A 6 -16.38 -23.22 9.80
N GLU A 7 -16.07 -24.49 9.52
CA GLU A 7 -15.21 -24.85 8.39
C GLU A 7 -15.71 -24.16 7.13
N ALA A 8 -14.79 -23.56 6.38
CA ALA A 8 -15.13 -22.92 5.11
C ALA A 8 -15.92 -23.91 4.25
N THR A 9 -17.11 -23.50 3.75
CA THR A 9 -17.91 -24.38 2.90
C THR A 9 -17.07 -24.87 1.71
N PRO A 10 -17.33 -26.10 1.21
CA PRO A 10 -16.64 -26.63 0.02
C PRO A 10 -16.57 -25.62 -1.13
N LEU A 11 -17.64 -24.86 -1.34
CA LEU A 11 -17.74 -23.85 -2.40
C LEU A 11 -16.72 -22.71 -2.24
N ILE A 12 -16.48 -22.20 -1.01
CA ILE A 12 -15.48 -21.17 -0.76
C ILE A 12 -14.07 -21.75 -0.92
N SER A 13 -13.85 -23.00 -0.52
CA SER A 13 -12.59 -23.70 -0.76
C SER A 13 -12.28 -23.87 -2.25
N ASP A 14 -13.27 -24.23 -3.05
CA ASP A 14 -13.15 -24.35 -4.51
C ASP A 14 -12.85 -22.99 -5.16
N PHE A 15 -13.52 -21.94 -4.71
CA PHE A 15 -13.21 -20.57 -5.12
C PHE A 15 -11.75 -20.17 -4.79
N CYS A 16 -11.26 -20.52 -3.61
CA CYS A 16 -9.86 -20.25 -3.23
C CYS A 16 -8.88 -21.01 -4.15
N ASN A 17 -9.19 -22.25 -4.52
CA ASN A 17 -8.41 -23.04 -5.45
C ASN A 17 -8.44 -22.45 -6.88
N TRP A 18 -9.61 -21.99 -7.32
CA TRP A 18 -9.74 -21.27 -8.58
C TRP A 18 -8.89 -19.98 -8.60
N LEU A 19 -8.88 -19.20 -7.50
CA LEU A 19 -8.02 -18.02 -7.38
C LEU A 19 -6.53 -18.34 -7.42
N LYS A 20 -6.08 -19.50 -6.88
CA LYS A 20 -4.70 -19.98 -7.04
C LYS A 20 -4.38 -20.24 -8.52
N GLY A 21 -5.30 -20.86 -9.26
CA GLY A 21 -5.18 -21.04 -10.72
C GLY A 21 -5.07 -19.72 -11.47
N GLN A 22 -5.72 -18.64 -10.99
CA GLN A 22 -5.60 -17.28 -11.51
C GLN A 22 -4.32 -16.56 -11.05
N LYS A 23 -3.37 -17.24 -10.43
CA LYS A 23 -2.09 -16.72 -9.92
C LYS A 23 -2.25 -15.54 -8.94
N LYS A 24 -3.33 -15.52 -8.15
CA LYS A 24 -3.50 -14.52 -7.09
C LYS A 24 -2.55 -14.80 -5.93
N SER A 25 -2.09 -13.74 -5.26
CA SER A 25 -1.20 -13.89 -4.10
C SER A 25 -1.93 -14.56 -2.92
N PRO A 26 -1.22 -15.30 -2.04
CA PRO A 26 -1.82 -15.90 -0.84
C PRO A 26 -2.61 -14.91 0.01
N SER A 27 -2.07 -13.72 0.22
CA SER A 27 -2.73 -12.64 0.97
C SER A 27 -4.03 -12.16 0.31
N THR A 28 -4.09 -12.14 -1.04
CA THR A 28 -5.30 -11.80 -1.78
C THR A 28 -6.35 -12.89 -1.61
N ILE A 29 -5.95 -14.16 -1.70
CA ILE A 29 -6.83 -15.32 -1.52
C ILE A 29 -7.42 -15.33 -0.12
N ASP A 30 -6.60 -15.13 0.92
CA ASP A 30 -7.06 -15.03 2.31
C ASP A 30 -8.03 -13.87 2.52
N THR A 31 -7.80 -12.74 1.86
CA THR A 31 -8.73 -11.61 1.93
C THR A 31 -10.08 -11.98 1.33
N TYR A 32 -10.10 -12.57 0.15
CA TYR A 32 -11.33 -12.96 -0.53
C TYR A 32 -12.07 -14.05 0.25
N ARG A 33 -11.35 -15.05 0.77
CA ARG A 33 -11.92 -16.11 1.61
C ARG A 33 -12.67 -15.49 2.80
N ARG A 34 -11.99 -14.67 3.60
CA ARG A 34 -12.57 -14.03 4.79
C ARG A 34 -13.78 -13.16 4.46
N GLU A 35 -13.73 -12.40 3.37
CA GLU A 35 -14.86 -11.55 2.98
C GLU A 35 -16.07 -12.38 2.52
N LEU A 36 -15.86 -13.53 1.89
CA LEU A 36 -16.94 -14.43 1.51
C LEU A 36 -17.48 -15.22 2.70
N GLU A 37 -16.64 -15.64 3.64
CA GLU A 37 -17.08 -16.25 4.91
C GLU A 37 -18.01 -15.29 5.66
N ASN A 38 -17.65 -14.02 5.81
CA ASN A 38 -18.49 -13.00 6.43
C ASN A 38 -19.80 -12.77 5.64
N TYR A 39 -19.77 -12.85 4.31
CA TYR A 39 -20.96 -12.71 3.49
C TYR A 39 -21.87 -13.91 3.64
N GLN A 40 -21.31 -15.10 3.67
CA GLN A 40 -22.06 -16.35 3.90
C GLN A 40 -22.74 -16.38 5.27
N GLU A 41 -22.02 -15.96 6.34
CA GLU A 41 -22.61 -15.84 7.68
C GLU A 41 -23.82 -14.91 7.66
N TRP A 42 -23.68 -13.73 7.03
CA TRP A 42 -24.80 -12.81 6.89
C TRP A 42 -25.98 -13.38 6.08
N LEU A 43 -25.71 -14.11 4.99
CA LEU A 43 -26.75 -14.79 4.21
C LEU A 43 -27.53 -15.79 5.09
N GLN A 44 -26.81 -16.63 5.84
CA GLN A 44 -27.42 -17.61 6.75
C GLN A 44 -28.27 -16.96 7.86
N GLU A 45 -27.81 -15.83 8.40
CA GLU A 45 -28.58 -15.05 9.39
C GLU A 45 -29.87 -14.45 8.79
N ASN A 46 -29.98 -14.36 7.46
CA ASN A 46 -31.13 -13.82 6.75
C ASN A 46 -31.88 -14.90 5.95
N ASP A 47 -31.74 -16.19 6.33
CA ASP A 47 -32.39 -17.34 5.69
C ASP A 47 -32.08 -17.44 4.18
N ARG A 48 -30.86 -17.10 3.77
CA ARG A 48 -30.37 -17.15 2.40
C ARG A 48 -29.20 -18.11 2.25
N ASP A 49 -28.98 -18.61 1.02
CA ASP A 49 -27.96 -19.60 0.72
C ASP A 49 -26.97 -19.08 -0.33
N ILE A 50 -25.67 -19.19 -0.02
CA ILE A 50 -24.59 -18.83 -0.93
C ILE A 50 -24.59 -19.63 -2.25
N HIS A 51 -25.21 -20.81 -2.26
CA HIS A 51 -25.38 -21.65 -3.46
C HIS A 51 -26.50 -21.15 -4.39
N GLN A 52 -27.43 -20.35 -3.86
CA GLN A 52 -28.62 -19.85 -4.58
C GLN A 52 -28.65 -18.32 -4.60
N LEU A 53 -27.47 -17.69 -4.85
CA LEU A 53 -27.34 -16.25 -4.85
C LEU A 53 -28.19 -15.57 -5.90
N GLU A 54 -28.89 -14.54 -5.47
CA GLU A 54 -29.64 -13.61 -6.30
C GLU A 54 -29.04 -12.19 -6.20
N LYS A 55 -29.34 -11.36 -7.20
CA LYS A 55 -28.89 -9.97 -7.20
C LYS A 55 -29.40 -9.20 -5.98
N ILE A 56 -30.59 -9.50 -5.52
CA ILE A 56 -31.20 -8.84 -4.35
C ILE A 56 -30.40 -9.13 -3.06
N ASP A 57 -29.78 -10.31 -2.95
CA ASP A 57 -28.96 -10.65 -1.78
C ASP A 57 -27.74 -9.74 -1.67
N ILE A 58 -27.12 -9.44 -2.81
CA ILE A 58 -25.97 -8.53 -2.86
C ILE A 58 -26.39 -7.09 -2.53
N GLN A 59 -27.54 -6.64 -3.04
CA GLN A 59 -28.07 -5.31 -2.74
C GLN A 59 -28.44 -5.16 -1.26
N SER A 60 -29.07 -6.19 -0.68
CA SER A 60 -29.43 -6.23 0.74
C SER A 60 -28.19 -6.25 1.64
N TYR A 61 -27.12 -6.95 1.23
CA TYR A 61 -25.85 -6.93 1.97
C TYR A 61 -25.17 -5.56 1.93
N ILE A 62 -25.22 -4.88 0.78
CA ILE A 62 -24.71 -3.49 0.68
C ILE A 62 -25.46 -2.59 1.66
N TYR A 63 -26.80 -2.65 1.63
CA TYR A 63 -27.64 -1.88 2.55
C TYR A 63 -27.31 -2.18 4.02
N PHE A 64 -27.13 -3.45 4.38
CA PHE A 64 -26.69 -3.86 5.71
C PHE A 64 -25.35 -3.23 6.10
N LEU A 65 -24.37 -3.24 5.19
CA LEU A 65 -23.06 -2.64 5.44
C LEU A 65 -23.13 -1.11 5.60
N GLU A 66 -24.03 -0.45 4.89
CA GLU A 66 -24.32 0.99 5.03
C GLU A 66 -24.94 1.29 6.42
N GLN A 67 -25.89 0.48 6.86
CA GLN A 67 -26.47 0.58 8.21
C GLN A 67 -25.42 0.36 9.31
N GLN A 68 -24.41 -0.48 9.06
CA GLN A 68 -23.25 -0.66 9.92
C GLN A 68 -22.23 0.50 9.83
N GLN A 69 -22.55 1.58 9.14
CA GLN A 69 -21.71 2.75 8.95
C GLN A 69 -20.31 2.43 8.39
N LYS A 70 -20.21 1.36 7.58
CA LYS A 70 -18.95 1.05 6.90
C LYS A 70 -18.64 2.11 5.85
N SER A 71 -17.34 2.45 5.70
CA SER A 71 -16.94 3.38 4.64
C SER A 71 -17.24 2.80 3.24
N LEU A 72 -17.58 3.65 2.29
CA LEU A 72 -17.85 3.25 0.90
C LEU A 72 -16.69 2.47 0.29
N ALA A 73 -15.43 2.85 0.60
CA ALA A 73 -14.26 2.09 0.17
C ALA A 73 -14.24 0.66 0.75
N THR A 74 -14.70 0.49 1.99
CA THR A 74 -14.85 -0.83 2.61
C THR A 74 -15.95 -1.63 1.94
N ILE A 75 -17.08 -1.01 1.66
CA ILE A 75 -18.21 -1.65 0.97
C ILE A 75 -17.80 -2.08 -0.44
N ASP A 76 -17.18 -1.18 -1.21
CA ASP A 76 -16.72 -1.52 -2.58
C ASP A 76 -15.69 -2.67 -2.60
N LYS A 77 -14.78 -2.70 -1.62
CA LYS A 77 -13.84 -3.82 -1.47
C LYS A 77 -14.57 -5.15 -1.22
N LYS A 78 -15.57 -5.17 -0.33
CA LYS A 78 -16.37 -6.36 -0.03
C LYS A 78 -17.17 -6.81 -1.25
N VAL A 79 -17.84 -5.88 -1.91
CA VAL A 79 -18.57 -6.13 -3.16
C VAL A 79 -17.62 -6.58 -4.27
N GLY A 80 -16.39 -6.09 -4.32
CA GLY A 80 -15.34 -6.55 -5.23
C GLY A 80 -15.02 -8.05 -5.07
N SER A 81 -15.04 -8.55 -3.84
CA SER A 81 -14.88 -9.98 -3.56
C SER A 81 -16.08 -10.77 -4.08
N ILE A 82 -17.30 -10.28 -3.87
CA ILE A 82 -18.55 -10.89 -4.36
C ILE A 82 -18.60 -10.88 -5.90
N ARG A 83 -18.17 -9.78 -6.55
CA ARG A 83 -18.06 -9.72 -8.03
C ARG A 83 -17.09 -10.78 -8.57
N THR A 84 -15.99 -11.01 -7.88
CA THR A 84 -15.00 -12.03 -8.29
C THR A 84 -15.57 -13.44 -8.07
N PHE A 85 -16.32 -13.63 -6.99
CA PHE A 85 -17.02 -14.89 -6.72
C PHE A 85 -18.14 -15.16 -7.73
N ALA A 86 -18.93 -14.15 -8.12
CA ALA A 86 -19.94 -14.27 -9.17
C ALA A 86 -19.32 -14.72 -10.53
N LYS A 87 -18.11 -14.26 -10.84
CA LYS A 87 -17.37 -14.73 -12.02
C LYS A 87 -16.96 -16.21 -11.90
N PHE A 88 -16.54 -16.64 -10.72
CA PHE A 88 -16.21 -18.04 -10.45
C PHE A 88 -17.46 -18.94 -10.61
N LEU A 89 -18.64 -18.45 -10.20
CA LEU A 89 -19.92 -19.15 -10.37
C LEU A 89 -20.44 -19.11 -11.81
N GLU A 90 -19.73 -18.47 -12.74
CA GLU A 90 -20.18 -18.21 -14.12
C GLU A 90 -21.49 -17.41 -14.20
N LYS A 91 -21.79 -16.59 -13.18
CA LYS A 91 -22.97 -15.73 -13.06
C LYS A 91 -22.60 -14.26 -12.87
N PRO A 92 -21.80 -13.65 -13.76
CA PRO A 92 -21.36 -12.26 -13.59
C PRO A 92 -22.52 -11.26 -13.58
N GLU A 93 -23.67 -11.63 -14.19
CA GLU A 93 -24.90 -10.83 -14.25
C GLU A 93 -25.48 -10.50 -12.86
N LEU A 94 -25.20 -11.30 -11.84
CA LEU A 94 -25.62 -11.04 -10.46
C LEU A 94 -25.12 -9.67 -9.95
N THR A 95 -24.04 -9.18 -10.51
CA THR A 95 -23.42 -7.92 -10.08
C THR A 95 -23.55 -6.78 -11.08
N PHE A 96 -24.25 -6.99 -12.23
CA PHE A 96 -24.43 -5.93 -13.21
C PHE A 96 -25.28 -4.77 -12.65
N GLY A 97 -24.81 -3.55 -12.85
CA GLY A 97 -25.49 -2.34 -12.36
C GLY A 97 -25.45 -2.18 -10.83
N ILE A 98 -24.70 -3.01 -10.11
CA ILE A 98 -24.43 -2.78 -8.70
C ILE A 98 -23.22 -1.84 -8.60
N GLU A 99 -23.49 -0.56 -8.36
CA GLU A 99 -22.47 0.46 -8.13
C GLU A 99 -22.47 0.88 -6.67
N VAL A 100 -21.33 0.74 -6.01
CA VAL A 100 -21.07 1.43 -4.74
C VAL A 100 -20.57 2.82 -5.13
N LYS A 101 -21.50 3.80 -5.17
CA LYS A 101 -21.15 5.16 -5.60
C LYS A 101 -20.22 5.79 -4.56
N PRO A 102 -19.00 6.16 -4.92
CA PRO A 102 -18.21 7.01 -4.05
C PRO A 102 -18.89 8.38 -3.97
N VAL A 103 -19.39 8.74 -2.78
CA VAL A 103 -19.80 10.11 -2.53
C VAL A 103 -18.54 10.99 -2.63
N GLY A 104 -18.45 11.69 -3.73
CA GLY A 104 -17.51 12.67 -4.18
C GLY A 104 -16.60 13.37 -3.16
N LYS A 105 -15.62 12.68 -2.60
CA LYS A 105 -14.34 13.29 -2.28
C LYS A 105 -13.27 12.41 -2.93
N LYS A 106 -12.55 12.96 -3.95
CA LYS A 106 -11.22 12.45 -4.26
C LYS A 106 -10.52 12.43 -2.92
N ASN A 107 -10.22 11.22 -2.40
CA ASN A 107 -9.39 11.11 -1.21
C ASN A 107 -8.09 11.84 -1.52
N GLU A 108 -7.91 13.02 -0.94
CA GLU A 108 -6.64 13.73 -1.01
C GLU A 108 -5.57 12.79 -0.46
N ILE A 109 -4.46 12.71 -1.17
CA ILE A 109 -3.36 11.87 -0.75
C ILE A 109 -2.73 12.53 0.47
N GLU A 110 -2.83 11.88 1.62
CA GLU A 110 -2.18 12.34 2.83
C GLU A 110 -0.67 12.23 2.72
N THR A 111 0.02 13.35 2.91
CA THR A 111 1.48 13.44 2.93
C THR A 111 1.93 14.20 4.17
N LEU A 112 3.21 14.09 4.49
CA LEU A 112 3.87 14.92 5.50
C LEU A 112 4.45 16.16 4.83
N SER A 113 4.25 17.32 5.44
CA SER A 113 4.98 18.55 5.12
C SER A 113 6.47 18.40 5.46
N SER A 114 7.28 19.36 5.01
CA SER A 114 8.72 19.37 5.37
C SER A 114 8.94 19.51 6.87
N ILE A 115 8.10 20.28 7.55
CA ILE A 115 8.15 20.47 9.01
C ILE A 115 7.83 19.15 9.70
N GLU A 116 6.73 18.49 9.33
CA GLU A 116 6.33 17.20 9.92
C GLU A 116 7.36 16.08 9.67
N CYS A 117 8.04 16.07 8.50
CA CYS A 117 9.14 15.14 8.26
C CYS A 117 10.33 15.37 9.21
N ASN A 118 10.72 16.63 9.42
CA ASN A 118 11.81 16.98 10.34
C ASN A 118 11.45 16.63 11.78
N GLU A 119 10.21 16.87 12.19
CA GLU A 119 9.71 16.50 13.52
C GLU A 119 9.69 14.99 13.71
N LEU A 120 9.25 14.23 12.68
CA LEU A 120 9.27 12.78 12.70
C LEU A 120 10.70 12.26 12.92
N LEU A 121 11.66 12.71 12.11
CA LEU A 121 13.06 12.29 12.24
C LEU A 121 13.65 12.69 13.60
N LYS A 122 13.34 13.87 14.09
CA LYS A 122 13.77 14.34 15.43
C LYS A 122 13.24 13.40 16.52
N LYS A 123 11.92 13.16 16.57
CA LYS A 123 11.29 12.27 17.56
C LYS A 123 11.83 10.84 17.52
N VAL A 124 12.10 10.33 16.32
CA VAL A 124 12.65 8.97 16.17
C VAL A 124 14.09 8.91 16.67
N LYS A 125 14.91 9.96 16.42
CA LYS A 125 16.29 10.08 16.91
C LYS A 125 16.34 10.23 18.43
N GLU A 126 15.45 11.01 19.03
CA GLU A 126 15.31 11.14 20.49
C GLU A 126 15.04 9.79 21.19
N GLY A 127 14.39 8.85 20.51
CA GLY A 127 14.19 7.49 21.01
C GLY A 127 15.46 6.63 21.06
N CYS A 128 16.59 7.07 20.54
CA CYS A 128 17.92 6.44 20.54
C CYS A 128 17.94 4.96 20.05
N ASN A 129 16.95 4.52 19.29
CA ASN A 129 16.89 3.17 18.75
C ASN A 129 17.41 3.17 17.29
N LEU A 130 18.65 2.72 17.09
CA LEU A 130 19.33 2.74 15.80
C LEU A 130 18.55 2.04 14.70
N ARG A 131 17.92 0.89 14.98
CA ARG A 131 17.06 0.19 14.04
C ARG A 131 15.89 1.05 13.58
N ASN A 132 15.18 1.67 14.52
CA ASN A 132 14.00 2.48 14.19
C ASN A 132 14.40 3.74 13.41
N ILE A 133 15.54 4.34 13.73
CA ILE A 133 16.08 5.49 13.00
C ILE A 133 16.39 5.09 11.56
N ALA A 134 17.18 4.04 11.36
CA ALA A 134 17.52 3.53 10.03
C ALA A 134 16.28 3.15 9.23
N MET A 135 15.32 2.44 9.85
CA MET A 135 14.06 2.03 9.24
C MET A 135 13.23 3.22 8.74
N VAL A 136 13.07 4.26 9.56
CA VAL A 136 12.30 5.45 9.17
C VAL A 136 13.00 6.23 8.07
N CYS A 137 14.35 6.37 8.13
CA CYS A 137 15.12 7.01 7.08
C CYS A 137 14.99 6.25 5.75
N VAL A 138 15.11 4.92 5.76
CA VAL A 138 14.91 4.10 4.55
C VAL A 138 13.51 4.31 3.98
N LEU A 139 12.44 4.20 4.78
CA LEU A 139 11.07 4.40 4.29
C LEU A 139 10.86 5.80 3.71
N LEU A 140 11.35 6.85 4.38
CA LEU A 140 11.11 8.24 4.00
C LEU A 140 11.91 8.65 2.76
N HIS A 141 13.13 8.15 2.61
CA HIS A 141 14.04 8.59 1.54
C HIS A 141 14.07 7.64 0.33
N THR A 142 13.40 6.48 0.40
CA THR A 142 13.33 5.53 -0.72
C THR A 142 11.91 5.25 -1.19
N GLY A 143 10.92 5.54 -0.33
CA GLY A 143 9.51 5.30 -0.63
C GLY A 143 9.15 3.84 -0.87
N ILE A 144 9.97 2.87 -0.45
CA ILE A 144 9.68 1.45 -0.58
C ILE A 144 8.43 1.05 0.23
N ARG A 145 7.81 -0.07 -0.14
CA ARG A 145 6.67 -0.59 0.60
C ARG A 145 7.14 -1.20 1.93
N VAL A 146 6.26 -1.19 2.93
CA VAL A 146 6.57 -1.82 4.22
C VAL A 146 6.92 -3.31 4.07
N SER A 147 6.28 -4.02 3.15
CA SER A 147 6.63 -5.41 2.84
C SER A 147 8.02 -5.55 2.22
N GLU A 148 8.41 -4.61 1.37
CA GLU A 148 9.75 -4.58 0.78
C GLU A 148 10.79 -4.29 1.86
N LEU A 149 10.55 -3.32 2.75
CA LEU A 149 11.42 -3.05 3.90
C LEU A 149 11.64 -4.29 4.78
N CYS A 150 10.56 -4.99 5.12
CA CYS A 150 10.64 -6.19 5.96
C CYS A 150 11.42 -7.34 5.30
N ASN A 151 11.43 -7.39 3.97
CA ASN A 151 12.12 -8.43 3.20
C ASN A 151 13.55 -8.06 2.79
N LEU A 152 14.06 -6.87 3.18
CA LEU A 152 15.42 -6.49 2.86
C LEU A 152 16.45 -7.41 3.50
N ASP A 153 17.38 -7.85 2.69
CA ASP A 153 18.57 -8.58 3.07
C ASP A 153 19.82 -7.69 2.96
N ARG A 154 20.88 -8.09 3.63
CA ARG A 154 22.13 -7.32 3.62
C ARG A 154 22.72 -7.17 2.21
N SER A 155 22.50 -8.16 1.36
CA SER A 155 22.90 -8.15 -0.05
C SER A 155 22.14 -7.13 -0.90
N ASP A 156 21.00 -6.63 -0.43
CA ASP A 156 20.19 -5.64 -1.16
C ASP A 156 20.71 -4.21 -0.98
N ILE A 157 21.65 -3.99 -0.04
CA ILE A 157 22.22 -2.67 0.23
C ILE A 157 23.69 -2.64 -0.19
N ASP A 158 24.00 -1.75 -1.11
CA ASP A 158 25.36 -1.39 -1.48
C ASP A 158 25.71 0.00 -0.94
N LEU A 159 26.43 0.02 0.19
CA LEU A 159 26.86 1.27 0.82
C LEU A 159 28.06 1.91 0.09
N VAL A 160 28.76 1.15 -0.77
CA VAL A 160 29.89 1.66 -1.57
C VAL A 160 29.35 2.44 -2.78
N HIS A 161 28.40 1.86 -3.50
CA HIS A 161 27.76 2.52 -4.64
C HIS A 161 26.53 3.35 -4.25
N HIS A 162 26.17 3.36 -2.97
CA HIS A 162 25.07 4.15 -2.40
C HIS A 162 23.69 3.75 -2.95
N GLU A 163 23.44 2.45 -3.07
CA GLU A 163 22.26 1.91 -3.73
C GLU A 163 21.52 0.92 -2.85
N LEU A 164 20.20 0.89 -3.02
CA LEU A 164 19.29 -0.12 -2.49
C LEU A 164 18.64 -0.82 -3.67
N THR A 165 18.77 -2.13 -3.74
CA THR A 165 18.12 -2.96 -4.77
C THR A 165 16.85 -3.60 -4.19
N ILE A 166 15.74 -3.47 -4.89
CA ILE A 166 14.49 -4.19 -4.59
C ILE A 166 14.24 -5.18 -5.72
N ASP A 167 14.22 -6.46 -5.36
CA ASP A 167 13.79 -7.53 -6.28
C ASP A 167 12.37 -7.98 -5.91
N LYS A 168 11.49 -7.96 -6.88
CA LYS A 168 10.14 -8.49 -6.73
C LYS A 168 9.79 -9.39 -7.90
N ASN A 169 9.86 -10.71 -7.68
CA ASN A 169 9.56 -11.70 -8.70
C ASN A 169 10.44 -11.56 -9.97
N GLY A 170 11.72 -11.21 -9.82
CA GLY A 170 12.66 -10.99 -10.91
C GLY A 170 12.63 -9.59 -11.53
N GLU A 171 11.70 -8.73 -11.11
CA GLU A 171 11.71 -7.31 -11.50
C GLU A 171 12.56 -6.53 -10.49
N LYS A 172 13.79 -6.20 -10.90
CA LYS A 172 14.73 -5.43 -10.08
C LYS A 172 14.60 -3.94 -10.32
N ARG A 173 14.64 -3.17 -9.23
CA ARG A 173 14.82 -1.72 -9.29
C ARG A 173 15.87 -1.26 -8.29
N VAL A 174 16.69 -0.32 -8.71
CA VAL A 174 17.72 0.29 -7.88
C VAL A 174 17.26 1.68 -7.45
N ILE A 175 17.44 2.00 -6.19
CA ILE A 175 17.05 3.27 -5.57
C ILE A 175 18.31 3.87 -4.92
N PRO A 176 18.73 5.09 -5.31
CA PRO A 176 19.84 5.77 -4.66
C PRO A 176 19.54 6.04 -3.18
N LEU A 177 20.54 5.85 -2.34
CA LEU A 177 20.47 6.13 -0.90
C LEU A 177 21.01 7.53 -0.60
N SER A 178 20.22 8.34 0.11
CA SER A 178 20.69 9.64 0.62
C SER A 178 21.80 9.44 1.64
N GLN A 179 22.66 10.46 1.81
CA GLN A 179 23.75 10.44 2.79
C GLN A 179 23.23 10.11 4.20
N GLU A 180 22.18 10.78 4.65
CA GLU A 180 21.58 10.54 5.96
C GLU A 180 21.10 9.09 6.14
N THR A 181 20.49 8.51 5.10
CA THR A 181 20.06 7.10 5.16
C THR A 181 21.22 6.15 5.27
N ARG A 182 22.32 6.40 4.54
CA ARG A 182 23.54 5.58 4.60
C ARG A 182 24.18 5.62 5.97
N GLU A 183 24.33 6.81 6.55
CA GLU A 183 24.90 6.99 7.89
C GLU A 183 24.11 6.23 8.95
N HIS A 184 22.78 6.35 8.93
CA HIS A 184 21.95 5.64 9.90
C HIS A 184 21.87 4.12 9.66
N LEU A 185 21.92 3.68 8.40
CA LEU A 185 22.02 2.25 8.08
C LEU A 185 23.36 1.69 8.55
N GLN A 186 24.49 2.36 8.26
CA GLN A 186 25.83 1.95 8.71
C GLN A 186 25.86 1.81 10.22
N ASN A 187 25.46 2.85 10.97
CA ASN A 187 25.43 2.83 12.42
C ASN A 187 24.59 1.67 13.00
N TYR A 188 23.46 1.38 12.35
CA TYR A 188 22.62 0.25 12.76
C TYR A 188 23.28 -1.09 12.45
N LEU A 189 23.83 -1.25 11.24
CA LEU A 189 24.49 -2.49 10.81
C LEU A 189 25.75 -2.79 11.62
N ASP A 190 26.51 -1.79 12.03
CA ASP A 190 27.70 -1.95 12.87
C ASP A 190 27.35 -2.35 14.31
N SER A 191 26.16 -2.02 14.77
CA SER A 191 25.67 -2.39 16.10
C SER A 191 25.12 -3.81 16.19
N HIS A 192 24.97 -4.51 15.06
CA HIS A 192 24.37 -5.86 14.98
C HIS A 192 25.25 -6.79 14.17
N SER A 193 25.54 -7.96 14.75
CA SER A 193 26.26 -9.03 14.05
C SER A 193 25.42 -9.64 12.94
N SER A 194 26.10 -10.05 11.89
CA SER A 194 25.66 -10.54 10.59
C SER A 194 24.49 -11.53 10.59
N GLN A 195 23.28 -11.00 10.52
CA GLN A 195 22.12 -11.75 10.04
C GLN A 195 21.86 -11.38 8.58
N GLU A 196 21.26 -12.28 7.82
CA GLU A 196 20.87 -12.03 6.44
C GLU A 196 19.85 -10.87 6.36
N ALA A 197 18.81 -10.92 7.19
CA ALA A 197 17.79 -9.89 7.28
C ALA A 197 18.33 -8.59 7.92
N ILE A 198 18.08 -7.45 7.28
CA ILE A 198 18.50 -6.15 7.81
C ILE A 198 17.72 -5.77 9.05
N PHE A 199 16.39 -5.72 8.96
CA PHE A 199 15.56 -5.27 10.07
C PHE A 199 15.03 -6.46 10.86
N ILE A 200 15.56 -6.62 12.09
CA ILE A 200 15.23 -7.70 12.98
C ILE A 200 14.49 -7.23 14.23
N SER A 201 13.71 -8.12 14.80
CA SER A 201 13.03 -7.95 16.08
C SER A 201 14.00 -8.13 17.25
N PRO A 202 13.63 -7.79 18.50
CA PRO A 202 14.47 -8.05 19.68
C PRO A 202 14.80 -9.54 19.92
N ILE A 203 14.01 -10.43 19.34
CA ILE A 203 14.23 -11.90 19.44
C ILE A 203 15.03 -12.45 18.26
N GLY A 204 15.59 -11.58 17.40
CA GLY A 204 16.44 -11.95 16.27
C GLY A 204 15.71 -12.40 15.02
N GLU A 205 14.39 -12.34 14.98
CA GLU A 205 13.59 -12.66 13.77
C GLU A 205 13.40 -11.44 12.87
N ARG A 206 13.18 -11.68 11.58
CA ARG A 206 12.83 -10.65 10.59
C ARG A 206 11.62 -9.82 11.07
N LEU A 207 11.74 -8.51 10.96
CA LEU A 207 10.68 -7.61 11.39
C LEU A 207 9.43 -7.79 10.52
N THR A 208 8.25 -7.88 11.15
CA THR A 208 6.98 -8.02 10.44
C THR A 208 6.39 -6.66 10.05
N GLU A 209 5.56 -6.63 9.02
CA GLU A 209 4.84 -5.41 8.62
C GLU A 209 4.01 -4.82 9.77
N ARG A 210 3.38 -5.67 10.58
CA ARG A 210 2.61 -5.24 11.77
C ARG A 210 3.50 -4.58 12.81
N ALA A 211 4.71 -5.10 13.04
CA ALA A 211 5.66 -4.51 13.95
C ALA A 211 6.11 -3.12 13.47
N VAL A 212 6.40 -2.96 12.18
CA VAL A 212 6.72 -1.66 11.57
C VAL A 212 5.56 -0.69 11.73
N GLN A 213 4.33 -1.11 11.42
CA GLN A 213 3.12 -0.28 11.58
C GLN A 213 2.93 0.15 13.04
N TYR A 214 3.14 -0.76 13.99
CA TYR A 214 3.05 -0.46 15.42
C TYR A 214 4.11 0.56 15.87
N ILE A 215 5.36 0.42 15.38
CA ILE A 215 6.44 1.38 15.67
C ILE A 215 6.07 2.76 15.12
N LEU A 216 5.63 2.85 13.88
CA LEU A 216 5.29 4.11 13.23
C LEU A 216 4.05 4.78 13.84
N LYS A 217 3.10 4.00 14.35
CA LYS A 217 1.92 4.52 15.05
C LYS A 217 2.29 5.36 16.28
N LYS A 218 3.41 5.07 16.94
CA LYS A 218 3.90 5.89 18.08
C LYS A 218 4.24 7.32 17.68
N TYR A 219 4.49 7.57 16.41
CA TYR A 219 4.81 8.87 15.83
C TYR A 219 3.66 9.45 15.02
N ASP A 220 2.46 8.87 15.15
CA ASP A 220 1.24 9.27 14.44
C ASP A 220 1.36 9.26 12.90
N VAL A 221 2.16 8.31 12.39
CA VAL A 221 2.35 8.09 10.97
C VAL A 221 2.13 6.63 10.60
N ASN A 222 1.85 6.38 9.33
CA ASN A 222 1.76 5.03 8.78
C ASN A 222 2.70 4.90 7.55
N PRO A 223 3.08 3.66 7.16
CA PRO A 223 4.00 3.45 6.04
C PRO A 223 3.51 4.06 4.72
N GLN A 224 2.20 4.07 4.51
CA GLN A 224 1.62 4.58 3.27
C GLN A 224 1.74 6.11 3.18
N LYS A 225 1.49 6.84 4.29
CA LYS A 225 1.69 8.30 4.36
C LYS A 225 3.15 8.67 4.10
N ILE A 226 4.11 7.93 4.67
CA ILE A 226 5.54 8.14 4.43
C ILE A 226 5.88 7.94 2.95
N ARG A 227 5.42 6.86 2.34
CA ARG A 227 5.64 6.58 0.93
C ARG A 227 4.98 7.62 0.01
N HIS A 228 3.78 8.07 0.33
CA HIS A 228 3.13 9.17 -0.39
C HIS A 228 3.94 10.46 -0.29
N THR A 229 4.52 10.74 0.88
CA THR A 229 5.41 11.88 1.09
C THR A 229 6.64 11.81 0.18
N PHE A 230 7.30 10.65 0.07
CA PHE A 230 8.43 10.46 -0.84
C PHE A 230 8.03 10.79 -2.29
N CYS A 231 6.96 10.18 -2.79
CA CYS A 231 6.50 10.42 -4.17
C CYS A 231 6.15 11.89 -4.40
N GLN A 232 5.40 12.51 -3.48
CA GLN A 232 4.99 13.91 -3.60
C GLN A 232 6.20 14.84 -3.62
N ARG A 233 7.17 14.63 -2.72
CA ARG A 233 8.39 15.47 -2.66
C ARG A 233 9.22 15.39 -3.92
N LEU A 234 9.34 14.21 -4.54
CA LEU A 234 10.04 14.08 -5.82
C LEU A 234 9.33 14.86 -6.94
N ILE A 235 8.00 14.76 -7.01
CA ILE A 235 7.20 15.51 -7.98
C ILE A 235 7.29 17.02 -7.73
N ASP A 236 7.21 17.46 -6.47
CA ASP A 236 7.33 18.88 -6.10
C ASP A 236 8.74 19.46 -6.43
N ASN A 237 9.76 18.60 -6.50
CA ASN A 237 11.12 18.92 -6.95
C ASN A 237 11.35 18.65 -8.46
N ASN A 238 10.28 18.57 -9.26
CA ASN A 238 10.30 18.41 -10.70
C ASN A 238 10.98 17.13 -11.21
N VAL A 239 11.03 16.05 -10.42
CA VAL A 239 11.39 14.72 -10.90
C VAL A 239 10.24 14.21 -11.77
N ASP A 240 10.56 13.70 -12.96
CA ASP A 240 9.56 13.22 -13.90
C ASP A 240 8.75 12.03 -13.36
N LEU A 241 7.51 11.90 -13.85
CA LEU A 241 6.56 10.90 -13.38
C LEU A 241 7.03 9.46 -13.59
N GLU A 242 7.77 9.21 -14.64
CA GLU A 242 8.25 7.87 -14.99
C GLU A 242 9.34 7.45 -14.00
N THR A 243 10.29 8.34 -13.71
CA THR A 243 11.32 8.12 -12.69
C THR A 243 10.72 7.90 -11.31
N VAL A 244 9.75 8.73 -10.88
CA VAL A 244 9.06 8.54 -9.59
C VAL A 244 8.30 7.21 -9.56
N SER A 245 7.61 6.86 -10.65
CA SER A 245 6.89 5.60 -10.79
C SER A 245 7.83 4.39 -10.65
N ARG A 246 8.98 4.45 -11.32
CA ARG A 246 10.01 3.42 -11.29
C ARG A 246 10.62 3.26 -9.89
N LEU A 247 11.05 4.35 -9.26
CA LEU A 247 11.63 4.33 -7.89
C LEU A 247 10.62 3.77 -6.88
N ALA A 248 9.38 4.23 -6.94
CA ALA A 248 8.32 3.73 -6.08
C ALA A 248 7.88 2.29 -6.43
N GLY A 249 8.16 1.78 -7.63
CA GLY A 249 7.70 0.48 -8.10
C GLY A 249 6.16 0.44 -8.27
N HIS A 250 5.60 1.45 -8.93
CA HIS A 250 4.20 1.44 -9.31
C HIS A 250 4.04 0.64 -10.61
N LYS A 251 3.15 -0.36 -10.61
CA LYS A 251 2.83 -1.14 -11.81
C LYS A 251 2.07 -0.34 -12.87
N ASP A 252 1.35 0.71 -12.44
CA ASP A 252 0.56 1.59 -13.27
C ASP A 252 0.97 3.04 -12.98
N ILE A 253 1.41 3.76 -14.01
CA ILE A 253 1.81 5.16 -13.93
C ILE A 253 0.65 6.08 -13.47
N ASN A 254 -0.59 5.66 -13.67
CA ASN A 254 -1.75 6.41 -13.18
C ASN A 254 -1.77 6.53 -11.65
N VAL A 255 -1.14 5.62 -10.94
CA VAL A 255 -0.93 5.74 -9.49
C VAL A 255 -0.05 6.96 -9.19
N THR A 256 1.01 7.20 -9.98
CA THR A 256 1.92 8.34 -9.83
C THR A 256 1.27 9.66 -10.27
N LYS A 257 0.44 9.65 -11.31
CA LYS A 257 -0.29 10.85 -11.76
C LYS A 257 -1.18 11.47 -10.66
N ARG A 258 -1.57 10.71 -9.66
CA ARG A 258 -2.36 11.21 -8.52
C ARG A 258 -1.61 12.24 -7.67
N TYR A 259 -0.28 12.28 -7.72
CA TYR A 259 0.55 13.27 -7.02
C TYR A 259 0.68 14.59 -7.79
N VAL A 260 0.32 14.61 -9.06
CA VAL A 260 0.30 15.86 -9.84
C VAL A 260 -0.95 16.64 -9.43
N LYS A 261 -0.73 17.75 -8.74
CA LYS A 261 -1.82 18.68 -8.44
C LYS A 261 -2.40 19.18 -9.76
N SER A 262 -3.69 18.97 -9.97
CA SER A 262 -4.40 19.33 -11.21
C SER A 262 -4.54 20.85 -11.45
N GLN A 263 -3.96 21.68 -10.60
CA GLN A 263 -3.84 23.11 -10.82
C GLN A 263 -2.52 23.37 -11.53
N MET A 264 -2.57 23.43 -12.86
CA MET A 264 -1.58 24.21 -13.60
C MET A 264 -1.60 25.61 -13.00
N ASN A 265 -0.57 25.93 -12.23
CA ASN A 265 -0.38 27.31 -11.76
C ASN A 265 -0.10 28.14 -13.02
N LYS A 266 -1.14 28.89 -13.47
CA LYS A 266 -1.10 29.69 -14.68
C LYS A 266 0.17 30.55 -14.74
N GLN A 267 0.57 31.09 -13.58
CA GLN A 267 1.79 31.87 -13.43
C GLN A 267 3.06 31.06 -13.76
N LYS A 268 3.18 29.83 -13.25
CA LYS A 268 4.33 28.95 -13.56
C LYS A 268 4.41 28.59 -15.04
N VAL A 269 3.26 28.36 -15.68
CA VAL A 269 3.23 28.06 -17.11
C VAL A 269 3.60 29.30 -17.93
N GLU A 270 3.12 30.46 -17.54
CA GLU A 270 3.45 31.74 -18.15
C GLU A 270 4.96 32.03 -18.02
N ASP A 271 5.54 31.82 -16.84
CA ASP A 271 6.98 31.98 -16.60
C ASP A 271 7.82 31.02 -17.45
N VAL A 272 7.41 29.74 -17.56
CA VAL A 272 8.08 28.75 -18.40
C VAL A 272 7.97 29.12 -19.90
N ILE A 273 6.80 29.53 -20.37
CA ILE A 273 6.61 29.99 -21.75
C ILE A 273 7.53 31.20 -22.02
N ASN A 274 7.49 32.21 -21.15
CA ASN A 274 8.30 33.40 -21.29
C ASN A 274 9.80 33.07 -21.31
N HIS A 275 10.26 32.16 -20.43
CA HIS A 275 11.67 31.75 -20.38
C HIS A 275 12.07 30.92 -21.61
N THR A 276 11.18 30.04 -22.10
CA THR A 276 11.46 29.14 -23.23
C THR A 276 11.59 29.92 -24.53
N PHE A 277 10.76 30.95 -24.72
CA PHE A 277 10.69 31.71 -25.95
C PHE A 277 11.35 33.10 -25.85
N ALA A 278 11.98 33.44 -24.73
CA ALA A 278 12.67 34.72 -24.51
C ALA A 278 13.82 34.96 -25.51
N ASN A 279 14.38 33.91 -26.11
CA ASN A 279 15.50 33.98 -27.03
C ASN A 279 15.08 33.86 -28.51
N ASP A 280 13.79 33.71 -28.79
CA ASP A 280 13.29 33.60 -30.19
C ASP A 280 12.90 34.99 -30.80
N SER A 281 13.33 36.08 -30.15
CA SER A 281 13.18 37.41 -30.73
C SER A 281 14.30 37.68 -31.72
N LEU A 282 13.96 37.67 -33.00
CA LEU A 282 14.78 38.15 -34.13
C LEU A 282 15.21 39.59 -33.97
#